data_b7ca2076a41113da44792e010ae4c5a1
#
_entry.id   b7ca2076a41113da44792e010ae4c5a1
#
_cell.length_a   1.000
_cell.length_b   1.000
_cell.length_c   1.000
_cell.angle_alpha   90.00
_cell.angle_beta   90.00
_cell.angle_gamma   90.00
#
_symmetry.space_group_name_H-M   'P 1'
#
loop_
_entity.id
_entity.type
_entity.pdbx_description
1 polymer ?
#
loop_
_entity_poly.entity_id
_entity_poly.type
_entity_poly.pdbx_seq_one_letter_code
_entity_poly.pdbx_strand_id
1 'polypeptide(L)'
;MVFVSDLVVQERTAHERVLCFNARSGKRVWMTQHDASPEEWFFHPEQMRGTGATPITHNGRVYALSMFYILECLDARTGKVMWKHDLATEYQLPPSSLDASPLIDGNLLIAAIGGKPAAGVVAFDLVTGREVWKALAEYATWSSPVIISAGGTRQLIVWMRQSITSLNPTNGAVYWREPTVSGGSPGFSAVSTPVVHGDRLLVSGLMFQLNKEQPTAKVLWPDTPSGTRRILSDTSTPLFRDDFVYSPRSGGDFVCLDAATGNELWKTNRVTALAPGACVHLTPNGSSVLLYTDRGDLVRAQLTPDGYREISRTHLIEPTGILFSNKFAWAAPAFANRNIFVRNDRELRCYSLAK
;
A
#
# COMPACT_ATOMS: atom_id res chain seq x y z
N MET A 1 9.89 -1.02 19.32
CA MET A 1 9.00 0.16 19.17
C MET A 1 7.99 -0.14 18.08
N VAL A 2 6.81 0.49 18.14
CA VAL A 2 5.78 0.46 17.10
C VAL A 2 5.55 1.90 16.67
N PHE A 3 5.59 2.15 15.36
CA PHE A 3 5.36 3.49 14.80
C PHE A 3 4.03 3.50 14.06
N VAL A 4 3.26 4.55 14.24
CA VAL A 4 1.93 4.71 13.66
C VAL A 4 1.78 6.15 13.16
N SER A 5 1.31 6.32 11.94
CA SER A 5 0.79 7.60 11.46
C SER A 5 -0.71 7.63 11.65
N ASP A 6 -1.23 8.74 12.15
CA ASP A 6 -2.68 8.96 12.24
C ASP A 6 -3.03 10.42 11.95
N LEU A 7 -4.32 10.69 11.94
CA LEU A 7 -4.89 12.01 11.75
C LEU A 7 -5.92 12.25 12.86
N VAL A 8 -5.84 13.43 13.48
CA VAL A 8 -6.87 13.90 14.42
C VAL A 8 -7.61 15.07 13.80
N VAL A 9 -8.92 14.95 13.74
CA VAL A 9 -9.81 16.01 13.27
C VAL A 9 -10.58 16.53 14.47
N GLN A 10 -10.53 17.86 14.69
CA GLN A 10 -11.29 18.56 15.71
C GLN A 10 -12.03 19.72 15.05
N GLU A 11 -13.35 19.65 14.99
CA GLU A 11 -14.18 20.61 14.24
C GLU A 11 -13.72 20.72 12.77
N ARG A 12 -13.04 21.82 12.41
CA ARG A 12 -12.49 22.08 11.07
C ARG A 12 -10.97 22.20 11.07
N THR A 13 -10.31 21.71 12.10
CA THR A 13 -8.86 21.60 12.17
C THR A 13 -8.44 20.15 12.07
N ALA A 14 -7.31 19.89 11.43
CA ALA A 14 -6.74 18.57 11.30
C ALA A 14 -5.26 18.59 11.67
N HIS A 15 -4.82 17.57 12.38
CA HIS A 15 -3.41 17.40 12.76
C HIS A 15 -2.96 16.01 12.36
N GLU A 16 -1.96 15.93 11.51
CA GLU A 16 -1.30 14.67 11.18
C GLU A 16 -0.21 14.38 12.20
N ARG A 17 -0.15 13.13 12.66
CA ARG A 17 0.76 12.74 13.74
C ARG A 17 1.54 11.50 13.36
N VAL A 18 2.78 11.45 13.86
CA VAL A 18 3.58 10.23 13.95
C VAL A 18 3.76 9.89 15.42
N LEU A 19 3.38 8.70 15.82
CA LEU A 19 3.42 8.21 17.18
C LEU A 19 4.36 7.03 17.30
N CYS A 20 5.10 6.99 18.39
CA CYS A 20 5.92 5.83 18.77
C CYS A 20 5.40 5.24 20.08
N PHE A 21 5.19 3.93 20.08
CA PHE A 21 4.79 3.18 21.26
C PHE A 21 5.86 2.14 21.64
N ASN A 22 5.98 1.89 22.91
CA ASN A 22 6.71 0.74 23.40
C ASN A 22 5.93 -0.55 23.07
N ALA A 23 6.51 -1.44 22.28
CA ALA A 23 5.84 -2.64 21.80
C ALA A 23 5.40 -3.63 22.90
N ARG A 24 5.99 -3.57 24.11
CA ARG A 24 5.65 -4.46 25.22
C ARG A 24 4.60 -3.88 26.15
N SER A 25 4.72 -2.58 26.46
CA SER A 25 3.84 -1.93 27.45
C SER A 25 2.66 -1.17 26.82
N GLY A 26 2.68 -0.95 25.51
CA GLY A 26 1.71 -0.10 24.81
C GLY A 26 1.82 1.40 25.16
N LYS A 27 2.75 1.81 26.04
CA LYS A 27 2.91 3.21 26.43
C LYS A 27 3.51 4.02 25.28
N ARG A 28 2.93 5.22 25.06
CA ARG A 28 3.48 6.16 24.09
C ARG A 28 4.85 6.68 24.56
N VAL A 29 5.85 6.58 23.70
CA VAL A 29 7.22 7.04 23.95
C VAL A 29 7.36 8.49 23.53
N TRP A 30 6.90 8.82 22.31
CA TRP A 30 6.89 10.18 21.79
C TRP A 30 5.77 10.34 20.74
N MET A 31 5.49 11.57 20.39
CA MET A 31 4.58 11.97 19.33
C MET A 31 5.12 13.24 18.68
N THR A 32 5.13 13.27 17.36
CA THR A 32 5.37 14.45 16.53
C THR A 32 4.09 14.75 15.78
N GLN A 33 3.74 16.02 15.62
CA GLN A 33 2.55 16.42 14.87
C GLN A 33 2.82 17.69 14.06
N HIS A 34 2.03 17.86 13.02
CA HIS A 34 1.94 19.09 12.24
C HIS A 34 0.50 19.37 11.85
N ASP A 35 0.20 20.64 11.61
CA ASP A 35 -1.10 21.08 11.16
C ASP A 35 -1.30 20.63 9.70
N ALA A 36 -2.48 20.16 9.40
CA ALA A 36 -2.96 19.91 8.06
C ALA A 36 -4.07 20.91 7.72
N SER A 37 -4.12 21.32 6.46
CA SER A 37 -5.14 22.23 5.93
C SER A 37 -5.95 21.54 4.85
N PRO A 38 -6.80 20.56 5.21
CA PRO A 38 -7.60 19.84 4.25
C PRO A 38 -8.67 20.75 3.62
N GLU A 39 -8.99 20.47 2.38
CA GLU A 39 -10.11 21.07 1.67
C GLU A 39 -11.44 20.67 2.30
N GLU A 40 -12.52 21.44 2.03
CA GLU A 40 -13.86 21.23 2.60
C GLU A 40 -14.39 19.80 2.37
N TRP A 41 -14.08 19.18 1.20
CA TRP A 41 -14.53 17.83 0.87
C TRP A 41 -14.03 16.76 1.86
N PHE A 42 -12.88 16.98 2.49
CA PHE A 42 -12.30 16.04 3.44
C PHE A 42 -13.16 15.89 4.69
N PHE A 43 -13.88 16.93 5.10
CA PHE A 43 -14.72 16.88 6.30
C PHE A 43 -16.03 16.12 6.11
N HIS A 44 -16.27 15.55 4.92
CA HIS A 44 -17.36 14.62 4.75
C HIS A 44 -17.07 13.31 5.48
N PRO A 45 -18.01 12.72 6.25
CA PRO A 45 -17.75 11.54 7.10
C PRO A 45 -17.09 10.34 6.40
N GLU A 46 -17.42 10.12 5.13
CA GLU A 46 -16.80 9.03 4.34
C GLU A 46 -15.39 9.35 3.82
N GLN A 47 -14.95 10.61 3.93
CA GLN A 47 -13.63 11.06 3.51
C GLN A 47 -12.68 11.29 4.69
N MET A 48 -13.19 11.46 5.90
CA MET A 48 -12.40 11.61 7.13
C MET A 48 -11.75 10.28 7.51
N ARG A 49 -10.65 9.96 6.84
CA ARG A 49 -9.84 8.76 7.11
C ARG A 49 -8.42 9.18 7.49
N GLY A 50 -7.75 8.33 8.24
CA GLY A 50 -6.36 8.56 8.60
C GLY A 50 -5.40 8.33 7.42
N THR A 51 -4.13 8.66 7.65
CA THR A 51 -3.03 8.45 6.70
C THR A 51 -2.94 6.97 6.31
N GLY A 52 -2.99 6.68 5.01
CA GLY A 52 -2.84 5.32 4.45
C GLY A 52 -1.38 4.90 4.34
N ALA A 53 -0.46 5.85 4.17
CA ALA A 53 0.97 5.56 4.08
C ALA A 53 1.53 5.01 5.40
N THR A 54 2.29 3.92 5.30
CA THR A 54 2.95 3.30 6.46
C THR A 54 4.33 3.93 6.67
N PRO A 55 4.67 4.38 7.89
CA PRO A 55 6.02 4.86 8.20
C PRO A 55 7.06 3.76 8.02
N ILE A 56 8.21 4.10 7.45
CA ILE A 56 9.33 3.16 7.23
C ILE A 56 10.44 3.45 8.22
N THR A 57 11.09 2.40 8.72
CA THR A 57 12.22 2.54 9.63
C THR A 57 13.51 2.05 8.98
N HIS A 58 14.57 2.83 9.11
CA HIS A 58 15.90 2.46 8.65
C HIS A 58 16.99 3.14 9.50
N ASN A 59 17.96 2.38 9.96
CA ASN A 59 19.15 2.88 10.68
C ASN A 59 18.84 3.91 11.79
N GLY A 60 17.87 3.58 12.67
CA GLY A 60 17.49 4.44 13.78
C GLY A 60 16.67 5.69 13.41
N ARG A 61 16.16 5.73 12.20
CA ARG A 61 15.29 6.80 11.68
C ARG A 61 13.92 6.26 11.32
N VAL A 62 12.93 7.14 11.33
CA VAL A 62 11.57 6.92 10.82
C VAL A 62 11.33 7.89 9.70
N TYR A 63 10.85 7.39 8.57
CA TYR A 63 10.44 8.21 7.43
C TYR A 63 8.93 8.09 7.31
N ALA A 64 8.24 9.20 7.41
CA ALA A 64 6.79 9.28 7.33
C ALA A 64 6.37 10.20 6.21
N LEU A 65 5.44 9.73 5.41
CA LEU A 65 4.76 10.53 4.39
C LEU A 65 3.31 10.70 4.83
N SER A 66 2.90 11.94 4.98
CA SER A 66 1.56 12.27 5.43
C SER A 66 0.55 12.24 4.27
N MET A 67 -0.73 12.16 4.60
CA MET A 67 -1.81 12.24 3.62
C MET A 67 -1.79 13.59 2.87
N PHE A 68 -1.41 14.67 3.54
CA PHE A 68 -1.36 16.02 2.97
C PHE A 68 0.05 16.45 2.59
N TYR A 69 0.85 15.48 2.11
CA TYR A 69 2.13 15.69 1.42
C TYR A 69 3.31 16.17 2.27
N ILE A 70 3.27 16.02 3.57
CA ILE A 70 4.45 16.23 4.39
C ILE A 70 5.30 14.96 4.42
N LEU A 71 6.54 15.05 3.95
CA LEU A 71 7.55 14.00 4.05
C LEU A 71 8.57 14.39 5.11
N GLU A 72 8.75 13.56 6.13
CA GLU A 72 9.67 13.86 7.22
C GLU A 72 10.52 12.65 7.62
N CYS A 73 11.73 12.96 8.06
CA CYS A 73 12.64 12.02 8.70
C CYS A 73 12.76 12.37 10.17
N LEU A 74 12.49 11.40 11.02
CA LEU A 74 12.51 11.54 12.47
C LEU A 74 13.59 10.63 13.09
N ASP A 75 14.20 11.07 14.17
CA ASP A 75 14.98 10.17 15.03
C ASP A 75 14.04 9.16 15.70
N ALA A 76 14.26 7.88 15.49
CA ALA A 76 13.35 6.82 15.92
C ALA A 76 13.20 6.73 17.45
N ARG A 77 14.20 7.19 18.21
CA ARG A 77 14.20 7.12 19.67
C ARG A 77 13.48 8.31 20.32
N THR A 78 13.59 9.51 19.71
CA THR A 78 13.14 10.76 20.32
C THR A 78 11.98 11.42 19.61
N GLY A 79 11.71 11.08 18.34
CA GLY A 79 10.73 11.76 17.49
C GLY A 79 11.20 13.12 16.96
N LYS A 80 12.47 13.52 17.21
CA LYS A 80 13.00 14.77 16.71
C LYS A 80 13.06 14.78 15.19
N VAL A 81 12.49 15.83 14.57
CA VAL A 81 12.59 16.04 13.11
C VAL A 81 14.05 16.32 12.74
N MET A 82 14.57 15.54 11.81
CA MET A 82 15.91 15.65 11.26
C MET A 82 15.91 16.44 9.96
N TRP A 83 14.94 16.19 9.10
CA TRP A 83 14.63 16.98 7.92
C TRP A 83 13.14 16.80 7.56
N LYS A 84 12.59 17.73 6.80
CA LYS A 84 11.17 17.79 6.44
C LYS A 84 10.99 18.48 5.09
N HIS A 85 10.04 18.01 4.29
CA HIS A 85 9.59 18.60 3.03
C HIS A 85 8.09 18.86 3.08
N ASP A 86 7.66 19.99 2.60
CA ASP A 86 6.30 20.27 2.16
C ASP A 86 6.22 20.01 0.65
N LEU A 87 5.93 18.76 0.29
CA LEU A 87 5.92 18.34 -1.10
C LEU A 87 4.82 19.04 -1.92
N ALA A 88 3.72 19.46 -1.27
CA ALA A 88 2.65 20.19 -1.94
C ALA A 88 3.15 21.51 -2.50
N THR A 89 3.89 22.28 -1.68
CA THR A 89 4.49 23.55 -2.08
C THR A 89 5.67 23.33 -3.04
N GLU A 90 6.58 22.41 -2.72
CA GLU A 90 7.81 22.20 -3.49
C GLU A 90 7.55 21.66 -4.90
N TYR A 91 6.52 20.82 -5.08
CA TYR A 91 6.21 20.14 -6.34
C TYR A 91 4.85 20.51 -6.92
N GLN A 92 4.22 21.58 -6.47
CA GLN A 92 2.94 22.10 -6.99
C GLN A 92 1.86 21.00 -7.08
N LEU A 93 1.69 20.25 -5.99
CA LEU A 93 0.69 19.18 -5.93
C LEU A 93 -0.72 19.77 -5.81
N PRO A 94 -1.72 19.11 -6.43
CA PRO A 94 -3.11 19.54 -6.26
C PRO A 94 -3.58 19.27 -4.83
N PRO A 95 -4.59 20.02 -4.36
CA PRO A 95 -5.23 19.75 -3.08
C PRO A 95 -5.98 18.40 -3.13
N SER A 96 -5.30 17.36 -2.71
CA SER A 96 -5.74 15.97 -2.79
C SER A 96 -5.11 15.20 -1.62
N SER A 97 -5.29 13.89 -1.58
CA SER A 97 -4.63 13.02 -0.61
C SER A 97 -3.65 12.06 -1.27
N LEU A 98 -2.61 11.68 -0.53
CA LEU A 98 -1.63 10.68 -0.93
C LEU A 98 -1.54 9.60 0.15
N ASP A 99 -1.69 8.34 -0.25
CA ASP A 99 -1.68 7.19 0.66
C ASP A 99 -0.59 6.15 0.30
N ALA A 100 0.17 6.38 -0.77
CA ALA A 100 1.28 5.51 -1.15
C ALA A 100 2.42 5.60 -0.12
N SER A 101 2.86 4.45 0.40
CA SER A 101 4.03 4.42 1.28
C SER A 101 5.30 4.66 0.46
N PRO A 102 6.25 5.45 0.97
CA PRO A 102 7.55 5.59 0.33
C PRO A 102 8.33 4.27 0.40
N LEU A 103 9.39 4.16 -0.38
CA LEU A 103 10.26 2.98 -0.47
C LEU A 103 11.69 3.39 -0.17
N ILE A 104 12.42 2.57 0.58
CA ILE A 104 13.87 2.72 0.74
C ILE A 104 14.60 1.77 -0.20
N ASP A 105 15.52 2.32 -1.00
CA ASP A 105 16.43 1.57 -1.86
C ASP A 105 17.86 2.09 -1.72
N GLY A 106 18.74 1.31 -1.11
CA GLY A 106 20.10 1.74 -0.78
C GLY A 106 20.09 2.99 0.09
N ASN A 107 20.60 4.10 -0.44
CA ASN A 107 20.65 5.41 0.23
C ASN A 107 19.51 6.36 -0.19
N LEU A 108 18.53 5.85 -0.90
CA LEU A 108 17.42 6.65 -1.43
C LEU A 108 16.10 6.34 -0.72
N LEU A 109 15.34 7.40 -0.45
CA LEU A 109 13.93 7.35 -0.12
C LEU A 109 13.15 7.75 -1.38
N ILE A 110 12.36 6.82 -1.92
CA ILE A 110 11.63 7.01 -3.18
C ILE A 110 10.14 7.15 -2.87
N ALA A 111 9.52 8.20 -3.37
CA ALA A 111 8.11 8.48 -3.20
C ALA A 111 7.42 8.76 -4.54
N ALA A 112 6.28 8.12 -4.78
CA ALA A 112 5.39 8.43 -5.89
C ALA A 112 4.44 9.52 -5.43
N ILE A 113 4.62 10.76 -5.91
CA ILE A 113 3.91 11.93 -5.40
C ILE A 113 3.00 12.62 -6.43
N GLY A 114 3.30 12.49 -7.71
CA GLY A 114 2.47 13.05 -8.78
C GLY A 114 2.66 14.56 -9.01
N GLY A 115 3.84 15.09 -8.68
CA GLY A 115 4.12 16.51 -8.71
C GLY A 115 4.65 17.06 -10.05
N LYS A 116 4.89 18.35 -10.08
CA LYS A 116 5.37 19.12 -11.24
C LYS A 116 6.68 19.85 -10.90
N PRO A 117 7.51 20.18 -11.92
CA PRO A 117 7.49 19.58 -13.25
C PRO A 117 8.13 18.18 -13.22
N ALA A 118 7.53 17.21 -13.92
CA ALA A 118 8.05 15.85 -14.06
C ALA A 118 8.46 15.19 -12.70
N ALA A 119 7.71 15.45 -11.64
CA ALA A 119 7.94 14.96 -10.30
C ALA A 119 6.87 13.92 -9.89
N GLY A 120 6.47 13.07 -10.83
CA GLY A 120 5.56 11.95 -10.55
C GLY A 120 6.15 11.01 -9.51
N VAL A 121 7.46 10.75 -9.62
CA VAL A 121 8.26 10.00 -8.66
C VAL A 121 9.49 10.82 -8.31
N VAL A 122 9.83 10.91 -7.02
CA VAL A 122 11.00 11.65 -6.53
C VAL A 122 11.80 10.76 -5.59
N ALA A 123 13.11 10.82 -5.71
CA ALA A 123 14.05 10.17 -4.80
C ALA A 123 14.84 11.20 -4.01
N PHE A 124 14.90 10.99 -2.72
CA PHE A 124 15.63 11.81 -1.76
C PHE A 124 16.78 11.02 -1.13
N ASP A 125 17.88 11.69 -0.83
CA ASP A 125 18.93 11.12 0.00
C ASP A 125 18.40 10.88 1.42
N LEU A 126 18.54 9.66 1.91
CA LEU A 126 18.02 9.25 3.23
C LEU A 126 18.55 10.09 4.39
N VAL A 127 19.81 10.56 4.30
CA VAL A 127 20.47 11.24 5.41
C VAL A 127 20.13 12.72 5.45
N THR A 128 20.18 13.35 4.28
CA THR A 128 20.08 14.82 4.16
C THR A 128 18.69 15.30 3.74
N GLY A 129 17.85 14.44 3.19
CA GLY A 129 16.56 14.78 2.57
C GLY A 129 16.71 15.45 1.18
N ARG A 130 17.92 15.70 0.69
CA ARG A 130 18.11 16.38 -0.60
C ARG A 130 17.56 15.55 -1.76
N GLU A 131 16.84 16.20 -2.71
CA GLU A 131 16.43 15.59 -3.98
C GLU A 131 17.67 15.07 -4.73
N VAL A 132 17.62 13.80 -5.16
CA VAL A 132 18.67 13.16 -5.96
C VAL A 132 18.23 13.06 -7.42
N TRP A 133 17.02 12.60 -7.65
CA TRP A 133 16.42 12.56 -8.99
C TRP A 133 14.89 12.64 -8.90
N LYS A 134 14.27 13.04 -10.01
CA LYS A 134 12.82 12.96 -10.20
C LYS A 134 12.49 12.51 -11.62
N ALA A 135 11.34 11.89 -11.79
CA ALA A 135 10.88 11.33 -13.06
C ALA A 135 9.35 11.34 -13.16
N LEU A 136 8.88 11.18 -14.39
CA LEU A 136 7.48 11.08 -14.81
C LEU A 136 6.66 12.37 -14.60
N ALA A 137 5.86 12.69 -15.62
CA ALA A 137 4.94 13.83 -15.62
C ALA A 137 3.49 13.35 -15.44
N GLU A 138 3.27 12.46 -14.49
CA GLU A 138 1.97 11.84 -14.22
C GLU A 138 1.57 12.00 -12.76
N TYR A 139 0.28 12.03 -12.49
CA TYR A 139 -0.24 11.96 -11.13
C TYR A 139 -0.01 10.57 -10.52
N ALA A 140 0.30 10.53 -9.24
CA ALA A 140 0.42 9.29 -8.49
C ALA A 140 -0.95 8.62 -8.28
N THR A 141 -0.90 7.32 -8.05
CA THR A 141 -1.98 6.55 -7.42
C THR A 141 -1.66 6.38 -5.93
N TRP A 142 -2.45 5.60 -5.22
CA TRP A 142 -2.17 5.23 -3.83
C TRP A 142 -1.36 3.93 -3.70
N SER A 143 -0.96 3.35 -4.82
CA SER A 143 -0.12 2.15 -4.88
C SER A 143 1.33 2.48 -4.50
N SER A 144 1.89 1.72 -3.58
CA SER A 144 3.28 1.88 -3.17
C SER A 144 4.23 1.34 -4.24
N PRO A 145 5.36 2.01 -4.50
CA PRO A 145 6.39 1.53 -5.41
C PRO A 145 7.06 0.26 -4.87
N VAL A 146 7.60 -0.58 -5.77
CA VAL A 146 8.36 -1.76 -5.40
C VAL A 146 9.63 -1.89 -6.23
N ILE A 147 10.67 -2.52 -5.66
CA ILE A 147 11.87 -2.92 -6.40
C ILE A 147 11.75 -4.39 -6.78
N ILE A 148 12.02 -4.67 -8.04
CA ILE A 148 12.13 -6.04 -8.56
C ILE A 148 13.52 -6.25 -9.19
N SER A 149 13.91 -7.50 -9.39
CA SER A 149 15.09 -7.88 -10.18
C SER A 149 14.63 -8.74 -11.34
N ALA A 150 14.74 -8.22 -12.55
CA ALA A 150 14.38 -8.91 -13.79
C ALA A 150 15.16 -8.32 -14.96
N GLY A 151 15.36 -9.10 -16.03
CA GLY A 151 16.08 -8.61 -17.21
C GLY A 151 17.53 -8.21 -16.91
N GLY A 152 18.20 -8.94 -16.01
CA GLY A 152 19.58 -8.68 -15.63
C GLY A 152 19.80 -7.40 -14.80
N THR A 153 18.75 -6.69 -14.38
CA THR A 153 18.88 -5.42 -13.65
C THR A 153 17.80 -5.24 -12.57
N ARG A 154 18.03 -4.26 -11.70
CA ARG A 154 17.04 -3.81 -10.72
C ARG A 154 16.12 -2.79 -11.35
N GLN A 155 14.84 -2.92 -11.09
CA GLN A 155 13.79 -2.09 -11.66
C GLN A 155 12.88 -1.58 -10.53
N LEU A 156 12.58 -0.30 -10.54
CA LEU A 156 11.56 0.32 -9.72
C LEU A 156 10.24 0.29 -10.48
N ILE A 157 9.28 -0.44 -9.99
CA ILE A 157 7.93 -0.50 -10.56
C ILE A 157 7.04 0.51 -9.84
N VAL A 158 6.41 1.38 -10.61
CA VAL A 158 5.45 2.36 -10.12
C VAL A 158 4.15 2.26 -10.90
N TRP A 159 3.04 2.30 -10.20
CA TRP A 159 1.73 2.39 -10.81
C TRP A 159 1.22 3.83 -10.69
N MET A 160 1.25 4.54 -11.81
CA MET A 160 0.79 5.92 -11.94
C MET A 160 -0.64 5.94 -12.52
N ARG A 161 -1.29 7.09 -12.55
CA ARG A 161 -2.68 7.18 -13.06
C ARG A 161 -2.83 6.77 -14.52
N GLN A 162 -1.81 6.98 -15.34
CA GLN A 162 -1.88 6.73 -16.79
C GLN A 162 -1.01 5.57 -17.22
N SER A 163 -0.18 5.03 -16.33
CA SER A 163 0.74 3.95 -16.69
C SER A 163 1.20 3.11 -15.52
N ILE A 164 1.65 1.90 -15.84
CA ILE A 164 2.57 1.12 -15.03
C ILE A 164 3.93 1.32 -15.66
N THR A 165 4.90 1.84 -14.89
CA THR A 165 6.21 2.21 -15.42
C THR A 165 7.31 1.54 -14.62
N SER A 166 8.31 1.04 -15.32
CA SER A 166 9.57 0.55 -14.77
C SER A 166 10.66 1.60 -14.95
N LEU A 167 11.33 1.93 -13.87
CA LEU A 167 12.40 2.92 -13.82
C LEU A 167 13.71 2.29 -13.31
N ASN A 168 14.81 2.90 -13.69
CA ASN A 168 16.09 2.69 -13.02
C ASN A 168 16.02 3.31 -11.62
N PRO A 169 16.16 2.55 -10.52
CA PRO A 169 15.99 3.09 -9.17
C PRO A 169 17.07 4.10 -8.77
N THR A 170 18.23 4.12 -9.46
CA THR A 170 19.34 5.01 -9.10
C THR A 170 19.27 6.40 -9.74
N ASN A 171 18.56 6.55 -10.85
CA ASN A 171 18.52 7.82 -11.60
C ASN A 171 17.15 8.18 -12.22
N GLY A 172 16.12 7.34 -12.02
CA GLY A 172 14.77 7.58 -12.56
C GLY A 172 14.60 7.39 -14.07
N ALA A 173 15.59 6.87 -14.78
CA ALA A 173 15.46 6.61 -16.22
C ALA A 173 14.42 5.51 -16.49
N VAL A 174 13.55 5.75 -17.47
CA VAL A 174 12.49 4.79 -17.83
C VAL A 174 13.09 3.61 -18.59
N TYR A 175 12.81 2.41 -18.14
CA TYR A 175 13.11 1.16 -18.86
C TYR A 175 11.97 0.77 -19.80
N TRP A 176 10.76 0.71 -19.27
CA TRP A 176 9.53 0.44 -20.05
C TRP A 176 8.32 1.10 -19.40
N ARG A 177 7.28 1.27 -20.19
CA ARG A 177 6.02 1.87 -19.76
C ARG A 177 4.86 1.20 -20.48
N GLU A 178 3.88 0.75 -19.71
CA GLU A 178 2.61 0.23 -20.21
C GLU A 178 1.49 1.22 -19.88
N PRO A 179 0.83 1.81 -20.87
CA PRO A 179 -0.31 2.67 -20.62
C PRO A 179 -1.44 1.92 -19.95
N THR A 180 -2.01 2.51 -18.91
CA THR A 180 -3.24 2.00 -18.28
C THR A 180 -4.39 2.93 -18.65
N VAL A 181 -5.50 2.35 -19.10
CA VAL A 181 -6.72 3.12 -19.27
C VAL A 181 -7.30 3.30 -17.87
N SER A 182 -7.03 4.43 -17.25
CA SER A 182 -7.78 4.85 -16.07
C SER A 182 -9.22 5.15 -16.51
N GLY A 183 -10.05 4.11 -16.55
CA GLY A 183 -11.47 4.27 -16.82
C GLY A 183 -12.12 5.10 -15.74
N GLY A 184 -12.26 6.38 -15.97
CA GLY A 184 -13.13 7.34 -15.35
C GLY A 184 -13.19 7.32 -13.81
N SER A 185 -13.12 8.37 -13.19
CA SER A 185 -13.08 8.79 -11.78
C SER A 185 -11.67 8.80 -11.21
N PRO A 186 -11.15 9.97 -10.95
CA PRO A 186 -9.93 10.11 -10.19
C PRO A 186 -10.20 9.65 -8.78
N GLY A 187 -9.51 8.64 -8.31
CA GLY A 187 -9.27 8.49 -6.90
C GLY A 187 -9.62 7.20 -6.19
N PHE A 188 -10.23 6.18 -6.76
CA PHE A 188 -10.71 5.08 -5.90
C PHE A 188 -10.14 3.68 -6.17
N SER A 189 -9.13 3.48 -7.01
CA SER A 189 -8.94 2.11 -7.47
C SER A 189 -7.50 1.65 -7.66
N ALA A 190 -6.52 2.33 -7.14
CA ALA A 190 -5.13 1.97 -7.36
C ALA A 190 -4.34 2.01 -6.05
N VAL A 191 -4.69 1.14 -5.12
CA VAL A 191 -4.10 1.03 -3.78
C VAL A 191 -3.19 -0.20 -3.67
N SER A 192 -3.59 -1.32 -4.32
CA SER A 192 -2.83 -2.56 -4.23
C SER A 192 -1.39 -2.39 -4.72
N THR A 193 -0.46 -2.97 -3.98
CA THR A 193 0.97 -2.94 -4.32
C THR A 193 1.28 -3.95 -5.43
N PRO A 194 2.14 -3.62 -6.42
CA PRO A 194 2.60 -4.59 -7.41
C PRO A 194 3.26 -5.82 -6.78
N VAL A 195 3.00 -7.01 -7.32
CA VAL A 195 3.53 -8.27 -6.79
C VAL A 195 4.30 -9.01 -7.88
N VAL A 196 5.50 -9.48 -7.55
CA VAL A 196 6.34 -10.26 -8.47
C VAL A 196 6.52 -11.68 -7.95
N HIS A 197 6.45 -12.65 -8.85
CA HIS A 197 6.83 -14.04 -8.60
C HIS A 197 7.49 -14.63 -9.84
N GLY A 198 8.75 -15.07 -9.70
CA GLY A 198 9.54 -15.53 -10.85
C GLY A 198 9.70 -14.43 -11.89
N ASP A 199 9.30 -14.71 -13.11
CA ASP A 199 9.33 -13.79 -14.25
C ASP A 199 7.95 -13.15 -14.55
N ARG A 200 7.04 -13.16 -13.58
CA ARG A 200 5.71 -12.55 -13.70
C ARG A 200 5.53 -11.41 -12.72
N LEU A 201 4.93 -10.32 -13.19
CA LEU A 201 4.57 -9.14 -12.40
C LEU A 201 3.06 -8.93 -12.50
N LEU A 202 2.40 -8.87 -11.36
CA LEU A 202 0.97 -8.59 -11.26
C LEU A 202 0.74 -7.20 -10.66
N VAL A 203 -0.03 -6.39 -11.36
CA VAL A 203 -0.45 -5.07 -10.90
C VAL A 203 -1.96 -4.98 -11.05
N SER A 204 -2.70 -5.06 -9.94
CA SER A 204 -4.18 -4.95 -9.91
C SER A 204 -4.93 -5.73 -11.01
N GLY A 205 -4.58 -6.97 -11.22
CA GLY A 205 -5.23 -7.82 -12.22
C GLY A 205 -4.73 -7.61 -13.66
N LEU A 206 -3.65 -6.86 -13.84
CA LEU A 206 -2.87 -6.84 -15.08
C LEU A 206 -1.60 -7.66 -14.86
N MET A 207 -1.48 -8.77 -15.56
CA MET A 207 -0.32 -9.66 -15.49
C MET A 207 0.66 -9.38 -16.60
N PHE A 208 1.92 -9.25 -16.23
CA PHE A 208 3.03 -9.09 -17.17
C PHE A 208 3.95 -10.30 -17.15
N GLN A 209 4.48 -10.65 -18.31
CA GLN A 209 5.68 -11.45 -18.48
C GLN A 209 6.89 -10.52 -18.49
N LEU A 210 7.77 -10.66 -17.54
CA LEU A 210 9.06 -9.97 -17.50
C LEU A 210 10.07 -10.67 -18.41
N ASN A 211 10.85 -9.90 -19.16
CA ASN A 211 11.93 -10.47 -19.97
C ASN A 211 13.12 -10.87 -19.06
N LYS A 212 13.77 -11.98 -19.39
CA LYS A 212 14.88 -12.53 -18.59
C LYS A 212 16.22 -11.84 -18.82
N GLU A 213 16.40 -11.23 -20.00
CA GLU A 213 17.69 -10.69 -20.44
C GLU A 213 17.71 -9.16 -20.50
N GLN A 214 16.54 -8.53 -20.66
CA GLN A 214 16.41 -7.08 -20.80
C GLN A 214 15.31 -6.55 -19.87
N PRO A 215 15.41 -5.30 -19.37
CA PRO A 215 14.38 -4.69 -18.55
C PRO A 215 13.15 -4.27 -19.37
N THR A 216 12.44 -5.25 -19.91
CA THR A 216 11.19 -5.09 -20.68
C THR A 216 10.12 -6.03 -20.14
N ALA A 217 8.86 -5.72 -20.43
CA ALA A 217 7.72 -6.53 -20.03
C ALA A 217 6.69 -6.60 -21.16
N LYS A 218 5.89 -7.67 -21.15
CA LYS A 218 4.77 -7.87 -22.07
C LYS A 218 3.54 -8.23 -21.26
N VAL A 219 2.39 -7.60 -21.56
CA VAL A 219 1.10 -7.96 -20.97
C VAL A 219 0.73 -9.39 -21.39
N LEU A 220 0.37 -10.23 -20.42
CA LEU A 220 -0.12 -11.59 -20.64
C LEU A 220 -1.65 -11.60 -20.67
N TRP A 221 -2.25 -11.00 -19.67
CA TRP A 221 -3.71 -10.91 -19.52
C TRP A 221 -4.08 -9.76 -18.56
N PRO A 222 -5.33 -9.22 -18.64
CA PRO A 222 -6.29 -9.45 -19.71
C PRO A 222 -5.82 -8.88 -21.04
N ASP A 223 -6.44 -9.27 -22.13
CA ASP A 223 -6.11 -8.78 -23.47
C ASP A 223 -6.23 -7.26 -23.62
N THR A 224 -7.02 -6.64 -22.76
CA THR A 224 -7.18 -5.19 -22.68
C THR A 224 -7.00 -4.67 -21.27
N PRO A 225 -6.24 -3.59 -21.05
CA PRO A 225 -6.05 -2.99 -19.72
C PRO A 225 -7.35 -2.52 -19.05
N SER A 226 -8.40 -2.25 -19.81
CA SER A 226 -9.71 -1.84 -19.29
C SER A 226 -10.45 -2.96 -18.52
N GLY A 227 -10.04 -4.20 -18.68
CA GLY A 227 -10.63 -5.36 -17.99
C GLY A 227 -10.16 -5.55 -16.53
N THR A 228 -9.13 -4.85 -16.08
CA THR A 228 -8.45 -5.11 -14.79
C THR A 228 -9.35 -4.99 -13.57
N ARG A 229 -10.22 -4.00 -13.52
CA ARG A 229 -11.06 -3.67 -12.36
C ARG A 229 -12.01 -4.76 -11.89
N ARG A 230 -12.29 -5.77 -12.71
CA ARG A 230 -13.24 -6.85 -12.39
C ARG A 230 -12.56 -8.14 -11.97
N ILE A 231 -11.25 -8.22 -12.20
CA ILE A 231 -10.51 -9.46 -11.98
C ILE A 231 -10.13 -9.61 -10.51
N LEU A 232 -9.54 -8.57 -9.92
CA LEU A 232 -9.06 -8.56 -8.53
C LEU A 232 -9.47 -7.28 -7.79
N SER A 233 -9.23 -7.25 -6.49
CA SER A 233 -9.47 -6.06 -5.68
C SER A 233 -8.43 -4.97 -5.97
N ASP A 234 -8.88 -3.74 -6.03
CA ASP A 234 -8.04 -2.56 -6.15
C ASP A 234 -7.40 -2.16 -4.81
N THR A 235 -7.93 -2.64 -3.68
CA THR A 235 -7.51 -2.27 -2.33
C THR A 235 -6.69 -3.34 -1.61
N SER A 236 -6.70 -4.57 -2.12
CA SER A 236 -5.98 -5.70 -1.52
C SER A 236 -4.79 -6.09 -2.39
N THR A 237 -3.62 -6.17 -1.80
CA THR A 237 -2.45 -6.73 -2.49
C THR A 237 -2.62 -8.24 -2.61
N PRO A 238 -2.61 -8.81 -3.83
CA PRO A 238 -2.75 -10.24 -4.05
C PRO A 238 -1.60 -11.05 -3.45
N LEU A 239 -1.85 -12.31 -3.12
CA LEU A 239 -0.80 -13.29 -2.87
C LEU A 239 -0.53 -14.06 -4.17
N PHE A 240 0.69 -13.96 -4.65
CA PHE A 240 1.18 -14.77 -5.76
C PHE A 240 2.00 -15.92 -5.17
N ARG A 241 1.58 -17.15 -5.38
CA ARG A 241 2.28 -18.36 -4.90
C ARG A 241 2.30 -19.40 -5.99
N ASP A 242 3.49 -19.86 -6.36
CA ASP A 242 3.72 -20.80 -7.45
C ASP A 242 3.08 -20.27 -8.76
N ASP A 243 2.20 -21.03 -9.38
CA ASP A 243 1.48 -20.63 -10.59
C ASP A 243 0.07 -20.09 -10.32
N PHE A 244 -0.20 -19.63 -9.09
CA PHE A 244 -1.55 -19.21 -8.69
C PHE A 244 -1.58 -17.85 -8.03
N VAL A 245 -2.65 -17.10 -8.29
CA VAL A 245 -2.94 -15.81 -7.67
C VAL A 245 -4.15 -15.93 -6.76
N TYR A 246 -4.01 -15.54 -5.51
CA TYR A 246 -5.07 -15.51 -4.51
C TYR A 246 -5.37 -14.07 -4.13
N SER A 247 -6.63 -13.66 -4.21
CA SER A 247 -7.04 -12.29 -3.90
C SER A 247 -8.54 -12.19 -3.64
N PRO A 248 -9.01 -11.25 -2.84
CA PRO A 248 -10.41 -10.84 -2.94
C PRO A 248 -10.64 -10.09 -4.25
N ARG A 249 -11.90 -10.01 -4.67
CA ARG A 249 -12.43 -9.01 -5.59
C ARG A 249 -12.99 -7.83 -4.80
N SER A 250 -13.18 -6.70 -5.45
CA SER A 250 -13.71 -5.49 -4.81
C SER A 250 -15.12 -5.65 -4.23
N GLY A 251 -15.83 -6.70 -4.59
CA GLY A 251 -17.14 -7.08 -4.02
C GLY A 251 -17.07 -8.02 -2.81
N GLY A 252 -15.88 -8.50 -2.43
CA GLY A 252 -15.68 -9.41 -1.28
C GLY A 252 -15.56 -10.88 -1.63
N ASP A 253 -15.87 -11.31 -2.87
CA ASP A 253 -15.55 -12.66 -3.31
C ASP A 253 -14.04 -12.89 -3.26
N PHE A 254 -13.60 -14.01 -2.73
CA PHE A 254 -12.20 -14.41 -2.70
C PHE A 254 -11.94 -15.46 -3.77
N VAL A 255 -10.94 -15.28 -4.60
CA VAL A 255 -10.68 -16.09 -5.79
C VAL A 255 -9.28 -16.69 -5.81
N CYS A 256 -9.14 -17.79 -6.54
CA CYS A 256 -7.88 -18.31 -7.05
C CYS A 256 -7.90 -18.22 -8.57
N LEU A 257 -6.86 -17.64 -9.14
CA LEU A 257 -6.65 -17.59 -10.58
C LEU A 257 -5.41 -18.37 -10.98
N ASP A 258 -5.45 -19.01 -12.15
CA ASP A 258 -4.26 -19.48 -12.84
C ASP A 258 -3.44 -18.29 -13.32
N ALA A 259 -2.18 -18.23 -12.93
CA ALA A 259 -1.34 -17.06 -13.20
C ALA A 259 -0.89 -16.95 -14.67
N ALA A 260 -0.94 -18.02 -15.44
CA ALA A 260 -0.58 -17.98 -16.85
C ALA A 260 -1.70 -17.42 -17.73
N THR A 261 -2.95 -17.72 -17.35
CA THR A 261 -4.13 -17.45 -18.20
C THR A 261 -5.09 -16.42 -17.61
N GLY A 262 -5.02 -16.16 -16.29
CA GLY A 262 -6.00 -15.34 -15.58
C GLY A 262 -7.35 -16.04 -15.34
N ASN A 263 -7.49 -17.30 -15.70
CA ASN A 263 -8.73 -18.06 -15.52
C ASN A 263 -9.01 -18.31 -14.04
N GLU A 264 -10.28 -18.12 -13.64
CA GLU A 264 -10.75 -18.47 -12.30
C GLU A 264 -10.80 -19.98 -12.14
N LEU A 265 -10.08 -20.50 -11.13
CA LEU A 265 -10.11 -21.91 -10.74
C LEU A 265 -11.23 -22.16 -9.73
N TRP A 266 -11.36 -21.27 -8.75
CA TRP A 266 -12.44 -21.28 -7.77
C TRP A 266 -12.67 -19.89 -7.17
N LYS A 267 -13.85 -19.74 -6.55
CA LYS A 267 -14.20 -18.58 -5.72
C LYS A 267 -14.94 -19.00 -4.46
N THR A 268 -14.88 -18.14 -3.43
CA THR A 268 -15.61 -18.32 -2.17
C THR A 268 -16.00 -16.97 -1.56
N ASN A 269 -17.12 -16.91 -0.87
CA ASN A 269 -17.58 -15.75 -0.07
C ASN A 269 -17.39 -15.97 1.45
N ARG A 270 -16.56 -16.92 1.84
CA ARG A 270 -16.38 -17.33 3.26
C ARG A 270 -15.27 -16.55 3.97
N VAL A 271 -14.47 -15.75 3.26
CA VAL A 271 -13.32 -15.03 3.84
C VAL A 271 -13.76 -13.74 4.52
N THR A 272 -14.45 -12.88 3.80
CA THR A 272 -15.03 -11.64 4.34
C THR A 272 -16.46 -11.43 3.84
N ALA A 273 -17.13 -10.40 4.35
CA ALA A 273 -18.50 -10.08 3.91
C ALA A 273 -18.50 -9.54 2.47
N LEU A 274 -19.54 -9.88 1.72
CA LEU A 274 -19.78 -9.29 0.40
C LEU A 274 -20.22 -7.83 0.59
N ALA A 275 -19.35 -6.91 0.21
CA ALA A 275 -19.60 -5.48 0.28
C ALA A 275 -18.70 -4.72 -0.70
N PRO A 276 -19.16 -3.61 -1.29
CA PRO A 276 -18.30 -2.72 -2.08
C PRO A 276 -17.11 -2.23 -1.25
N GLY A 277 -15.90 -2.29 -1.80
CA GLY A 277 -14.67 -1.87 -1.12
C GLY A 277 -14.11 -2.89 -0.13
N ALA A 278 -14.60 -4.14 -0.15
CA ALA A 278 -14.07 -5.22 0.68
C ALA A 278 -12.55 -5.38 0.50
N CYS A 279 -11.86 -5.57 1.61
CA CYS A 279 -10.40 -5.68 1.66
C CYS A 279 -9.96 -6.86 2.54
N VAL A 280 -8.94 -7.58 2.07
CA VAL A 280 -8.28 -8.64 2.84
C VAL A 280 -6.78 -8.52 2.66
N HIS A 281 -6.04 -8.44 3.75
CA HIS A 281 -4.58 -8.45 3.73
C HIS A 281 -4.06 -9.88 3.89
N LEU A 282 -3.26 -10.32 2.92
CA LEU A 282 -2.74 -11.69 2.85
C LEU A 282 -1.27 -11.73 3.31
N THR A 283 -0.96 -12.55 4.30
CA THR A 283 0.41 -12.73 4.80
C THR A 283 0.77 -14.20 4.79
N PRO A 284 1.80 -14.62 4.02
CA PRO A 284 2.30 -15.99 4.04
C PRO A 284 2.70 -16.45 5.44
N ASN A 285 2.33 -17.67 5.82
CA ASN A 285 2.68 -18.27 7.11
C ASN A 285 2.99 -19.78 6.93
N GLY A 286 4.17 -20.06 6.41
CA GLY A 286 4.57 -21.41 6.03
C GLY A 286 3.64 -22.02 4.98
N SER A 287 3.06 -23.19 5.27
CA SER A 287 2.08 -23.84 4.41
C SER A 287 0.67 -23.24 4.47
N SER A 288 0.43 -22.31 5.40
CA SER A 288 -0.82 -21.58 5.55
C SER A 288 -0.68 -20.13 5.15
N VAL A 289 -1.79 -19.39 5.16
CA VAL A 289 -1.85 -17.94 4.94
C VAL A 289 -2.65 -17.33 6.08
N LEU A 290 -2.20 -16.19 6.59
CA LEU A 290 -2.98 -15.35 7.48
C LEU A 290 -3.72 -14.32 6.63
N LEU A 291 -5.03 -14.28 6.77
CA LEU A 291 -5.93 -13.36 6.09
C LEU A 291 -6.51 -12.43 7.16
N TYR A 292 -6.13 -11.16 7.11
CA TYR A 292 -6.75 -10.16 7.96
C TYR A 292 -7.81 -9.43 7.16
N THR A 293 -9.06 -9.50 7.64
CA THR A 293 -10.21 -9.00 6.91
C THR A 293 -10.54 -7.56 7.32
N ASP A 294 -11.22 -6.86 6.44
CA ASP A 294 -11.80 -5.53 6.69
C ASP A 294 -12.85 -5.51 7.80
N ARG A 295 -13.25 -6.68 8.32
CA ARG A 295 -14.14 -6.85 9.48
C ARG A 295 -13.38 -6.99 10.79
N GLY A 296 -12.04 -6.94 10.76
CA GLY A 296 -11.19 -7.08 11.94
C GLY A 296 -10.94 -8.53 12.36
N ASP A 297 -11.24 -9.50 11.51
CA ASP A 297 -10.96 -10.89 11.75
C ASP A 297 -9.57 -11.29 11.25
N LEU A 298 -8.86 -12.10 12.01
CA LEU A 298 -7.68 -12.84 11.56
C LEU A 298 -8.09 -14.29 11.28
N VAL A 299 -7.95 -14.69 10.02
CA VAL A 299 -8.23 -16.05 9.57
C VAL A 299 -6.92 -16.73 9.20
N ARG A 300 -6.67 -17.91 9.72
CA ARG A 300 -5.64 -18.82 9.24
C ARG A 300 -6.25 -19.81 8.27
N ALA A 301 -5.74 -19.88 7.05
CA ALA A 301 -6.28 -20.75 6.02
C ALA A 301 -5.20 -21.48 5.22
N GLN A 302 -5.56 -22.56 4.57
CA GLN A 302 -4.83 -23.13 3.45
C GLN A 302 -5.49 -22.67 2.16
N LEU A 303 -4.64 -22.16 1.26
CA LEU A 303 -5.01 -21.79 -0.10
C LEU A 303 -4.27 -22.70 -1.06
N THR A 304 -5.02 -23.44 -1.86
CA THR A 304 -4.51 -24.35 -2.90
C THR A 304 -5.28 -24.12 -4.21
N PRO A 305 -4.81 -24.59 -5.36
CA PRO A 305 -5.59 -24.51 -6.60
C PRO A 305 -6.91 -25.29 -6.53
N ASP A 306 -7.04 -26.26 -5.59
CA ASP A 306 -8.25 -27.08 -5.41
C ASP A 306 -9.29 -26.40 -4.50
N GLY A 307 -8.90 -25.36 -3.73
CA GLY A 307 -9.86 -24.66 -2.88
C GLY A 307 -9.29 -23.92 -1.67
N TYR A 308 -10.22 -23.31 -0.96
CA TYR A 308 -10.04 -22.61 0.31
C TYR A 308 -10.43 -23.52 1.48
N ARG A 309 -9.54 -23.68 2.45
CA ARG A 309 -9.82 -24.38 3.71
C ARG A 309 -9.45 -23.50 4.90
N GLU A 310 -10.46 -23.05 5.64
CA GLU A 310 -10.25 -22.33 6.91
C GLU A 310 -9.74 -23.29 7.99
N ILE A 311 -8.70 -22.88 8.69
CA ILE A 311 -8.11 -23.61 9.82
C ILE A 311 -8.64 -23.04 11.14
N SER A 312 -8.64 -21.73 11.26
CA SER A 312 -9.12 -21.02 12.44
C SER A 312 -9.45 -19.56 12.11
N ARG A 313 -10.32 -18.96 12.91
CA ARG A 313 -10.70 -17.55 12.81
C ARG A 313 -10.79 -16.96 14.22
N THR A 314 -10.36 -15.73 14.38
CA THR A 314 -10.54 -14.95 15.60
C THR A 314 -10.80 -13.50 15.28
N HIS A 315 -11.71 -12.86 16.00
CA HIS A 315 -11.96 -11.43 15.91
C HIS A 315 -10.94 -10.67 16.76
N LEU A 316 -10.28 -9.67 16.16
CA LEU A 316 -9.23 -8.91 16.84
C LEU A 316 -9.66 -7.48 17.19
N ILE A 317 -10.42 -6.83 16.32
CA ILE A 317 -10.74 -5.40 16.48
C ILE A 317 -12.02 -5.04 15.74
N GLU A 318 -12.83 -4.17 16.34
CA GLU A 318 -14.07 -3.69 15.71
C GLU A 318 -13.75 -2.75 14.53
N PRO A 319 -14.43 -2.90 13.39
CA PRO A 319 -14.33 -1.95 12.29
C PRO A 319 -14.98 -0.61 12.66
N THR A 320 -14.30 0.50 12.41
CA THR A 320 -14.77 1.85 12.76
C THR A 320 -14.82 2.82 11.59
N GLY A 321 -13.96 2.66 10.57
CA GLY A 321 -13.98 3.46 9.35
C GLY A 321 -15.29 3.27 8.57
N ILE A 322 -15.79 4.29 7.91
CA ILE A 322 -17.05 4.25 7.17
C ILE A 322 -16.79 4.47 5.68
N LEU A 323 -17.30 3.57 4.85
CA LEU A 323 -17.37 3.75 3.40
C LEU A 323 -18.63 3.06 2.86
N PHE A 324 -19.35 3.72 1.94
CA PHE A 324 -20.61 3.20 1.37
C PHE A 324 -21.57 2.67 2.44
N SER A 325 -21.70 3.39 3.56
CA SER A 325 -22.52 3.03 4.72
C SER A 325 -22.08 1.74 5.45
N ASN A 326 -20.97 1.14 5.10
CA ASN A 326 -20.38 -0.01 5.78
C ASN A 326 -19.21 0.41 6.68
N LYS A 327 -18.97 -0.37 7.74
CA LYS A 327 -17.82 -0.18 8.62
C LYS A 327 -16.67 -1.08 8.18
N PHE A 328 -15.46 -0.54 8.19
CA PHE A 328 -14.24 -1.22 7.79
C PHE A 328 -13.09 -1.00 8.77
N ALA A 329 -12.17 -1.97 8.83
CA ALA A 329 -10.85 -1.89 9.46
C ALA A 329 -9.80 -2.14 8.36
N TRP A 330 -9.47 -1.11 7.60
CA TRP A 330 -8.62 -1.25 6.40
C TRP A 330 -7.13 -1.24 6.64
N ALA A 331 -6.68 -0.73 7.79
CA ALA A 331 -5.27 -0.67 8.08
C ALA A 331 -4.64 -2.07 8.05
N ALA A 332 -3.61 -2.24 7.24
CA ALA A 332 -2.88 -3.50 7.18
C ALA A 332 -2.30 -3.87 8.55
N PRO A 333 -2.35 -5.14 8.96
CA PRO A 333 -1.74 -5.59 10.19
C PRO A 333 -0.21 -5.60 10.07
N ALA A 334 0.49 -5.33 11.17
CA ALA A 334 1.92 -5.52 11.25
C ALA A 334 2.27 -6.76 12.07
N PHE A 335 3.22 -7.57 11.58
CA PHE A 335 3.69 -8.77 12.27
C PHE A 335 5.14 -8.59 12.72
N ALA A 336 5.40 -8.74 14.00
CA ALA A 336 6.76 -8.67 14.55
C ALA A 336 6.88 -9.47 15.85
N ASN A 337 8.01 -10.16 16.06
CA ASN A 337 8.34 -10.85 17.31
C ASN A 337 7.21 -11.77 17.82
N ARG A 338 6.59 -12.53 16.95
CA ARG A 338 5.43 -13.41 17.24
C ARG A 338 4.21 -12.66 17.76
N ASN A 339 4.05 -11.39 17.39
CA ASN A 339 2.86 -10.60 17.68
C ASN A 339 2.26 -10.09 16.38
N ILE A 340 0.97 -9.81 16.43
CA ILE A 340 0.24 -9.04 15.44
C ILE A 340 -0.23 -7.72 16.07
N PHE A 341 -0.01 -6.65 15.36
CA PHE A 341 -0.50 -5.31 15.69
C PHE A 341 -1.59 -4.95 14.69
N VAL A 342 -2.76 -4.61 15.20
CA VAL A 342 -3.92 -4.19 14.40
C VAL A 342 -4.45 -2.87 14.92
N ARG A 343 -5.00 -2.06 14.05
CA ARG A 343 -5.60 -0.77 14.43
C ARG A 343 -6.93 -0.51 13.72
N ASN A 344 -7.73 0.30 14.36
CA ASN A 344 -8.85 1.03 13.77
C ASN A 344 -8.65 2.54 14.02
N ASP A 345 -9.70 3.36 13.88
CA ASP A 345 -9.62 4.82 14.08
C ASP A 345 -9.52 5.23 15.57
N ARG A 346 -9.69 4.29 16.50
CA ARG A 346 -9.78 4.56 17.94
C ARG A 346 -8.65 3.96 18.75
N GLU A 347 -8.11 2.82 18.30
CA GLU A 347 -7.19 2.03 19.11
C GLU A 347 -6.18 1.27 18.27
N LEU A 348 -5.03 1.00 18.88
CA LEU A 348 -4.01 0.07 18.42
C LEU A 348 -3.94 -1.09 19.39
N ARG A 349 -4.12 -2.30 18.92
CA ARG A 349 -4.06 -3.54 19.74
C ARG A 349 -2.87 -4.42 19.32
N CYS A 350 -2.32 -5.10 20.31
CA CYS A 350 -1.25 -6.08 20.11
C CYS A 350 -1.71 -7.43 20.69
N TYR A 351 -1.60 -8.49 19.88
CA TYR A 351 -1.91 -9.85 20.29
C TYR A 351 -0.69 -10.75 20.10
N SER A 352 -0.45 -11.64 21.06
CA SER A 352 0.58 -12.67 20.92
C SER A 352 0.10 -13.78 19.98
N LEU A 353 0.95 -14.16 19.05
CA LEU A 353 0.80 -15.36 18.19
C LEU A 353 1.67 -16.52 18.72
N ALA A 354 2.34 -16.36 19.86
CA ALA A 354 3.05 -17.45 20.53
C ALA A 354 2.05 -18.45 21.10
N LYS A 355 2.43 -19.75 21.03
CA LYS A 355 1.72 -20.82 21.72
C LYS A 355 1.98 -20.74 23.21
#